data_dec639f10a3f338b35e79c373be74aef
#
_entry.id   dec639f10a3f338b35e79c373be74aef
#
_cell.length_a   1.000
_cell.length_b   1.000
_cell.length_c   1.000
_cell.angle_alpha   90.00
_cell.angle_beta   90.00
_cell.angle_gamma   90.00
#
_symmetry.space_group_name_H-M   'P 1'
#
loop_
_entity.id
_entity.type
_entity.pdbx_description
1 polymer ?
#
loop_
_entity_poly.entity_id
_entity_poly.type
_entity_poly.pdbx_seq_one_letter_code
_entity_poly.pdbx_strand_id
1 'polypeptide(L)'
;MREYFFERVRPIVEKALHEGNHGDWPLITLNLDLKSEEPEHLAAIWQLLAQYQDWLTTAQRTGTIDRMETLEVRPVLVLTGESDAQKAVFYDQVAEGGKLFVFGAVRTNTHDPSAPPEGLAPNPADNYHRWWNNSWRVVEPEGQSKAGDWTVEKESRLSQLVRYAHGHNLWIRFYTLDGATKQELSCNGWFSSYNFGSREAVRKRWEAAAKLGVDYIASDQYEELGALLKSLRPNRATTKPNPFSSRLAIRAARLGPEANFVSRVVMEKPIAKESQWQRKTRGQ
;
A
#
# COMPACT_ATOMS: atom_id res chain seq x y z
N MET A 1 -9.65 -11.47 10.78
CA MET A 1 -8.28 -11.43 10.23
C MET A 1 -7.63 -12.81 10.21
N ARG A 2 -7.64 -13.61 11.28
CA ARG A 2 -7.04 -14.96 11.30
C ARG A 2 -7.49 -15.81 10.09
N GLU A 3 -8.77 -16.15 10.00
CA GLU A 3 -9.33 -17.04 8.97
C GLU A 3 -9.28 -16.46 7.54
N TYR A 4 -9.49 -15.14 7.42
CA TYR A 4 -9.62 -14.49 6.12
C TYR A 4 -8.28 -14.03 5.51
N PHE A 5 -7.23 -13.97 6.30
CA PHE A 5 -5.89 -13.60 5.82
C PHE A 5 -4.85 -14.65 6.21
N PHE A 6 -4.50 -14.80 7.49
CA PHE A 6 -3.37 -15.63 7.89
C PHE A 6 -3.52 -17.09 7.46
N GLU A 7 -4.66 -17.71 7.68
CA GLU A 7 -4.88 -19.10 7.27
C GLU A 7 -4.89 -19.27 5.75
N ARG A 8 -5.28 -18.24 5.01
CA ARG A 8 -5.27 -18.28 3.55
C ARG A 8 -3.88 -18.11 2.94
N VAL A 9 -3.02 -17.31 3.54
CA VAL A 9 -1.65 -17.12 3.06
C VAL A 9 -0.68 -18.14 3.64
N ARG A 10 -1.10 -18.91 4.66
CA ARG A 10 -0.29 -19.94 5.35
C ARG A 10 0.51 -20.81 4.39
N PRO A 11 -0.10 -21.47 3.37
CA PRO A 11 0.66 -22.37 2.50
C PRO A 11 1.79 -21.67 1.75
N ILE A 12 1.59 -20.39 1.39
CA ILE A 12 2.58 -19.59 0.67
C ILE A 12 3.71 -19.19 1.62
N VAL A 13 3.36 -18.71 2.81
CA VAL A 13 4.32 -18.21 3.80
C VAL A 13 5.17 -19.34 4.36
N GLU A 14 4.55 -20.46 4.78
CA GLU A 14 5.27 -21.61 5.33
C GLU A 14 6.21 -22.22 4.29
N LYS A 15 5.80 -22.32 3.03
CA LYS A 15 6.66 -22.75 1.93
C LYS A 15 7.87 -21.82 1.79
N ALA A 16 7.65 -20.50 1.75
CA ALA A 16 8.73 -19.52 1.62
C ALA A 16 9.73 -19.61 2.78
N LEU A 17 9.24 -19.72 4.01
CA LEU A 17 10.08 -19.86 5.20
C LEU A 17 10.86 -21.18 5.20
N HIS A 18 10.25 -22.28 4.75
CA HIS A 18 10.90 -23.58 4.65
C HIS A 18 12.02 -23.61 3.59
N GLU A 19 11.76 -23.00 2.43
CA GLU A 19 12.74 -22.91 1.35
C GLU A 19 13.93 -21.99 1.69
N GLY A 20 13.73 -21.04 2.60
CA GLY A 20 14.77 -20.14 3.11
C GLY A 20 15.43 -19.24 2.07
N ASN A 21 14.89 -19.18 0.85
CA ASN A 21 15.40 -18.31 -0.21
C ASN A 21 14.83 -16.89 -0.08
N HIS A 22 15.45 -16.10 0.78
CA HIS A 22 15.00 -14.73 1.09
C HIS A 22 14.89 -13.83 -0.14
N GLY A 23 15.72 -14.03 -1.17
CA GLY A 23 15.69 -13.25 -2.42
C GLY A 23 14.44 -13.47 -3.28
N ASP A 24 13.73 -14.56 -3.07
CA ASP A 24 12.53 -14.96 -3.85
C ASP A 24 11.25 -15.01 -2.99
N TRP A 25 11.30 -14.58 -1.74
CA TRP A 25 10.11 -14.54 -0.89
C TRP A 25 8.99 -13.70 -1.52
N PRO A 26 7.75 -14.23 -1.54
CA PRO A 26 6.60 -13.41 -1.87
C PRO A 26 6.40 -12.42 -0.72
N LEU A 27 6.58 -11.13 -0.94
CA LEU A 27 6.25 -10.16 0.09
C LEU A 27 4.76 -9.80 0.00
N ILE A 28 3.98 -10.41 0.88
CA ILE A 28 2.54 -10.20 0.99
C ILE A 28 2.31 -9.00 1.91
N THR A 29 1.63 -7.97 1.43
CA THR A 29 1.31 -6.79 2.25
C THR A 29 -0.13 -6.86 2.74
N LEU A 30 -0.31 -6.85 4.06
CA LEU A 30 -1.60 -6.66 4.71
C LEU A 30 -1.77 -5.18 5.05
N ASN A 31 -2.65 -4.49 4.34
CA ASN A 31 -3.02 -3.11 4.66
C ASN A 31 -4.27 -3.12 5.53
N LEU A 32 -4.16 -2.59 6.76
CA LEU A 32 -5.25 -2.50 7.73
C LEU A 32 -5.99 -1.16 7.55
N ASP A 33 -7.21 -1.24 7.02
CA ASP A 33 -8.15 -0.12 7.00
C ASP A 33 -9.12 -0.25 8.18
N LEU A 34 -8.71 0.29 9.33
CA LEU A 34 -9.43 0.12 10.59
C LEU A 34 -10.58 1.13 10.67
N LYS A 35 -11.80 0.61 10.88
CA LYS A 35 -13.02 1.41 11.01
C LYS A 35 -13.36 1.74 12.47
N SER A 36 -12.66 1.15 13.41
CA SER A 36 -12.72 1.43 14.85
C SER A 36 -11.31 1.60 15.39
N GLU A 37 -11.11 2.61 16.21
CA GLU A 37 -9.84 2.94 16.87
C GLU A 37 -9.93 2.73 18.40
N GLU A 38 -10.91 1.94 18.83
CA GLU A 38 -11.05 1.56 20.22
C GLU A 38 -9.79 0.83 20.71
N PRO A 39 -9.21 1.23 21.88
CA PRO A 39 -7.95 0.67 22.35
C PRO A 39 -7.96 -0.85 22.47
N GLU A 40 -9.07 -1.44 22.92
CA GLU A 40 -9.25 -2.89 23.05
C GLU A 40 -9.21 -3.59 21.69
N HIS A 41 -9.80 -2.96 20.65
CA HIS A 41 -9.76 -3.50 19.28
C HIS A 41 -8.34 -3.46 18.74
N LEU A 42 -7.63 -2.33 18.90
CA LEU A 42 -6.24 -2.20 18.46
C LEU A 42 -5.32 -3.17 19.20
N ALA A 43 -5.51 -3.32 20.53
CA ALA A 43 -4.77 -4.29 21.33
C ALA A 43 -5.03 -5.75 20.88
N ALA A 44 -6.28 -6.09 20.55
CA ALA A 44 -6.61 -7.43 20.04
C ALA A 44 -5.94 -7.71 18.68
N ILE A 45 -5.84 -6.69 17.81
CA ILE A 45 -5.09 -6.78 16.55
C ILE A 45 -3.61 -7.05 16.84
N TRP A 46 -3.00 -6.27 17.72
CA TRP A 46 -1.60 -6.46 18.13
C TRP A 46 -1.32 -7.85 18.65
N GLN A 47 -2.16 -8.34 19.58
CA GLN A 47 -2.05 -9.69 20.13
C GLN A 47 -2.18 -10.79 19.06
N LEU A 48 -3.05 -10.58 18.09
CA LEU A 48 -3.17 -11.51 16.97
C LEU A 48 -1.90 -11.50 16.09
N LEU A 49 -1.36 -10.32 15.76
CA LEU A 49 -0.14 -10.19 14.98
C LEU A 49 1.06 -10.84 15.68
N ALA A 50 1.16 -10.68 17.00
CA ALA A 50 2.21 -11.31 17.81
C ALA A 50 2.24 -12.85 17.69
N GLN A 51 1.08 -13.50 17.43
CA GLN A 51 1.02 -14.96 17.22
C GLN A 51 1.63 -15.40 15.89
N TYR A 52 1.80 -14.47 14.94
CA TYR A 52 2.39 -14.69 13.62
C TYR A 52 3.71 -13.94 13.43
N GLN A 53 4.37 -13.52 14.52
CA GLN A 53 5.57 -12.67 14.47
C GLN A 53 6.68 -13.21 13.56
N ASP A 54 6.83 -14.54 13.45
CA ASP A 54 7.85 -15.17 12.61
C ASP A 54 7.56 -15.03 11.09
N TRP A 55 6.35 -14.63 10.74
CA TRP A 55 5.93 -14.35 9.38
C TRP A 55 6.06 -12.88 9.00
N LEU A 56 6.14 -12.01 10.04
CA LEU A 56 6.02 -10.57 9.86
C LEU A 56 7.36 -9.89 9.65
N THR A 57 7.41 -9.00 8.67
CA THR A 57 8.46 -8.00 8.56
C THR A 57 8.38 -7.07 9.76
N THR A 58 9.49 -6.93 10.49
CA THR A 58 9.57 -6.18 11.75
C THR A 58 10.69 -5.15 11.72
N ALA A 59 10.67 -4.20 12.66
CA ALA A 59 11.80 -3.36 13.02
C ALA A 59 11.87 -3.27 14.54
N GLN A 60 13.04 -2.94 15.09
CA GLN A 60 13.12 -2.62 16.52
C GLN A 60 12.57 -1.20 16.77
N ARG A 61 11.80 -1.04 17.84
CA ARG A 61 11.41 0.28 18.33
C ARG A 61 12.62 0.99 18.90
N THR A 62 12.87 2.20 18.40
CA THR A 62 13.97 3.07 18.85
C THR A 62 13.54 4.01 19.98
N GLY A 63 14.48 4.50 20.77
CA GLY A 63 14.19 5.45 21.85
C GLY A 63 13.56 6.75 21.36
N THR A 64 13.88 7.20 20.13
CA THR A 64 13.26 8.34 19.46
C THR A 64 12.69 7.89 18.13
N ILE A 65 11.50 8.39 17.75
CA ILE A 65 10.82 7.98 16.52
C ILE A 65 11.61 8.32 15.25
N ASP A 66 12.36 9.42 15.27
CA ASP A 66 13.14 9.89 14.11
C ASP A 66 14.31 8.96 13.75
N ARG A 67 14.76 8.15 14.70
CA ARG A 67 15.79 7.15 14.45
C ARG A 67 15.18 5.92 13.80
N MET A 68 15.35 5.80 12.50
CA MET A 68 14.83 4.70 11.72
C MET A 68 15.72 3.46 11.80
N GLU A 69 15.14 2.31 12.20
CA GLU A 69 15.83 1.02 12.18
C GLU A 69 15.59 0.24 10.89
N THR A 70 16.54 -0.64 10.57
CA THR A 70 16.45 -1.55 9.43
C THR A 70 15.32 -2.56 9.64
N LEU A 71 14.63 -2.90 8.56
CA LEU A 71 13.59 -3.93 8.59
C LEU A 71 14.22 -5.34 8.58
N GLU A 72 13.80 -6.17 9.51
CA GLU A 72 13.94 -7.62 9.39
C GLU A 72 12.83 -8.12 8.46
N VAL A 73 13.18 -8.30 7.17
CA VAL A 73 12.20 -8.67 6.15
C VAL A 73 11.74 -10.11 6.33
N ARG A 74 10.42 -10.31 6.29
CA ARG A 74 9.72 -11.60 6.33
C ARG A 74 8.62 -11.61 5.25
N PRO A 75 8.02 -12.77 4.93
CA PRO A 75 7.03 -12.87 3.86
C PRO A 75 5.81 -11.94 3.96
N VAL A 76 5.46 -11.46 5.17
CA VAL A 76 4.30 -10.59 5.40
C VAL A 76 4.73 -9.23 5.93
N LEU A 77 4.29 -8.15 5.28
CA LEU A 77 4.42 -6.78 5.75
C LEU A 77 3.04 -6.26 6.16
N VAL A 78 2.92 -5.67 7.35
CA VAL A 78 1.65 -5.09 7.83
C VAL A 78 1.73 -3.57 7.84
N LEU A 79 0.78 -2.94 7.17
CA LEU A 79 0.65 -1.48 7.09
C LEU A 79 -0.66 -1.03 7.71
N THR A 80 -0.69 0.20 8.25
CA THR A 80 -1.89 0.83 8.78
C THR A 80 -1.93 2.32 8.41
N GLY A 81 -3.04 3.01 8.73
CA GLY A 81 -3.25 4.42 8.41
C GLY A 81 -2.37 5.41 9.18
N GLU A 82 -2.79 6.67 9.18
CA GLU A 82 -2.08 7.82 9.78
C GLU A 82 -2.61 8.22 11.17
N SER A 83 -3.35 7.33 11.85
CA SER A 83 -4.03 7.63 13.11
C SER A 83 -3.09 7.68 14.30
N ASP A 84 -3.24 8.70 15.15
CA ASP A 84 -2.52 8.83 16.41
C ASP A 84 -2.92 7.73 17.41
N ALA A 85 -4.18 7.27 17.42
CA ALA A 85 -4.62 6.17 18.26
C ALA A 85 -3.95 4.84 17.87
N GLN A 86 -3.80 4.59 16.57
CA GLN A 86 -3.07 3.43 16.07
C GLN A 86 -1.58 3.50 16.43
N LYS A 87 -0.96 4.67 16.28
CA LYS A 87 0.43 4.91 16.71
C LYS A 87 0.62 4.65 18.20
N ALA A 88 -0.29 5.13 19.04
CA ALA A 88 -0.23 4.92 20.49
C ALA A 88 -0.14 3.43 20.85
N VAL A 89 -0.90 2.56 20.19
CA VAL A 89 -0.89 1.11 20.46
C VAL A 89 0.26 0.40 19.75
N PHE A 90 0.48 0.70 18.47
CA PHE A 90 1.41 -0.08 17.62
C PHE A 90 2.86 0.39 17.69
N TYR A 91 3.11 1.57 18.30
CA TYR A 91 4.45 2.11 18.49
C TYR A 91 4.73 2.55 19.93
N ASP A 92 3.93 3.48 20.48
CA ASP A 92 4.27 4.15 21.75
C ASP A 92 4.25 3.18 22.96
N GLN A 93 3.35 2.18 22.95
CA GLN A 93 3.25 1.14 23.99
C GLN A 93 4.29 0.01 23.83
N VAL A 94 5.00 -0.06 22.71
CA VAL A 94 6.07 -1.03 22.53
C VAL A 94 7.31 -0.55 23.29
N ALA A 95 7.92 -1.40 24.10
CA ALA A 95 9.16 -1.05 24.81
C ALA A 95 10.31 -0.76 23.82
N GLU A 96 11.25 0.09 24.19
CA GLU A 96 12.47 0.31 23.39
C GLU A 96 13.22 -1.03 23.17
N GLY A 97 13.66 -1.27 21.94
CA GLY A 97 14.22 -2.55 21.52
C GLY A 97 13.20 -3.65 21.22
N GLY A 98 11.90 -3.42 21.54
CA GLY A 98 10.83 -4.34 21.19
C GLY A 98 10.51 -4.33 19.69
N LYS A 99 9.90 -5.41 19.19
CA LYS A 99 9.56 -5.55 17.77
C LYS A 99 8.29 -4.77 17.42
N LEU A 100 8.39 -3.97 16.36
CA LEU A 100 7.25 -3.36 15.68
C LEU A 100 6.73 -4.34 14.62
N PHE A 101 5.43 -4.63 14.63
CA PHE A 101 4.76 -5.53 13.68
C PHE A 101 3.97 -4.79 12.61
N VAL A 102 3.71 -3.49 12.81
CA VAL A 102 2.85 -2.65 11.99
C VAL A 102 3.55 -1.33 11.71
N PHE A 103 3.43 -0.84 10.48
CA PHE A 103 3.99 0.45 10.07
C PHE A 103 2.90 1.39 9.59
N GLY A 104 2.86 2.60 10.17
CA GLY A 104 1.88 3.63 9.87
C GLY A 104 2.19 4.42 8.60
N ALA A 105 1.16 5.04 8.03
CA ALA A 105 1.30 6.04 6.99
C ALA A 105 1.72 7.40 7.58
N VAL A 106 2.51 8.17 6.83
CA VAL A 106 2.70 9.60 7.14
C VAL A 106 1.39 10.34 6.91
N ARG A 107 1.16 11.39 7.71
CA ARG A 107 -0.02 12.25 7.56
C ARG A 107 0.02 12.96 6.22
N THR A 108 -1.10 12.92 5.50
CA THR A 108 -1.29 13.59 4.23
C THR A 108 -2.16 14.82 4.41
N ASN A 109 -1.65 15.98 3.99
CA ASN A 109 -2.45 17.18 3.89
C ASN A 109 -3.15 17.19 2.53
N THR A 110 -4.47 16.97 2.52
CA THR A 110 -5.29 16.84 1.29
C THR A 110 -6.18 18.04 1.00
N HIS A 111 -6.01 19.16 1.69
CA HIS A 111 -6.84 20.35 1.45
C HIS A 111 -6.71 20.87 0.01
N ASP A 112 -5.51 20.76 -0.56
CA ASP A 112 -5.26 21.03 -1.98
C ASP A 112 -4.50 19.84 -2.61
N PRO A 113 -5.19 18.94 -3.35
CA PRO A 113 -4.54 17.81 -3.99
C PRO A 113 -3.54 18.19 -5.09
N SER A 114 -3.57 19.46 -5.56
CA SER A 114 -2.60 19.97 -6.55
C SER A 114 -1.34 20.53 -5.90
N ALA A 115 -1.29 20.66 -4.56
CA ALA A 115 -0.15 21.19 -3.84
C ALA A 115 1.15 20.42 -4.18
N PRO A 116 2.32 21.04 -4.07
CA PRO A 116 3.58 20.37 -4.29
C PRO A 116 3.77 19.22 -3.27
N PRO A 117 4.60 18.20 -3.58
CA PRO A 117 4.74 17.01 -2.74
C PRO A 117 5.07 17.32 -1.27
N GLU A 118 5.93 18.32 -1.01
CA GLU A 118 6.31 18.78 0.34
C GLU A 118 5.15 19.40 1.11
N GLY A 119 4.17 19.97 0.42
CA GLY A 119 2.92 20.46 1.03
C GLY A 119 1.92 19.36 1.32
N LEU A 120 1.97 18.27 0.55
CA LEU A 120 1.09 17.09 0.74
C LEU A 120 1.59 16.18 1.86
N ALA A 121 2.90 15.92 1.94
CA ALA A 121 3.51 15.04 2.94
C ALA A 121 4.82 15.68 3.46
N PRO A 122 4.75 16.59 4.43
CA PRO A 122 5.92 17.34 4.88
C PRO A 122 6.94 16.51 5.65
N ASN A 123 6.55 15.35 6.17
CA ASN A 123 7.40 14.54 7.03
C ASN A 123 8.06 13.38 6.26
N PRO A 124 9.37 13.14 6.46
CA PRO A 124 10.03 11.95 5.96
C PRO A 124 9.58 10.69 6.72
N ALA A 125 10.02 9.52 6.24
CA ALA A 125 9.88 8.29 7.00
C ALA A 125 10.60 8.37 8.34
N ASP A 126 10.01 7.73 9.35
CA ASP A 126 10.59 7.58 10.67
C ASP A 126 10.57 6.09 11.11
N ASN A 127 10.78 5.79 12.38
CA ASN A 127 10.81 4.40 12.85
C ASN A 127 9.46 3.67 12.71
N TYR A 128 8.34 4.42 12.73
CA TYR A 128 6.98 3.89 12.60
C TYR A 128 6.32 4.22 11.26
N HIS A 129 6.37 5.48 10.81
CA HIS A 129 5.75 5.92 9.56
C HIS A 129 6.65 5.60 8.38
N ARG A 130 6.27 4.61 7.57
CA ARG A 130 7.12 4.07 6.48
C ARG A 130 6.53 4.26 5.10
N TRP A 131 5.31 4.75 4.99
CA TRP A 131 4.63 4.84 3.71
C TRP A 131 3.71 6.04 3.62
N TRP A 132 3.39 6.42 2.41
CA TRP A 132 2.51 7.52 2.07
C TRP A 132 1.33 7.02 1.25
N ASN A 133 0.11 7.18 1.78
CA ASN A 133 -1.12 6.67 1.22
C ASN A 133 -1.89 7.77 0.50
N ASN A 134 -2.11 7.64 -0.81
CA ASN A 134 -2.71 8.69 -1.62
C ASN A 134 -3.91 8.21 -2.43
N SER A 135 -4.98 9.01 -2.44
CA SER A 135 -5.93 9.00 -3.53
C SER A 135 -5.25 9.44 -4.82
N TRP A 136 -5.65 8.87 -5.97
CA TRP A 136 -5.12 9.29 -7.26
C TRP A 136 -5.36 10.78 -7.58
N ARG A 137 -6.27 11.45 -6.86
CA ARG A 137 -6.53 12.89 -7.02
C ARG A 137 -5.31 13.78 -6.82
N VAL A 138 -4.28 13.33 -6.11
CA VAL A 138 -3.03 14.11 -6.01
C VAL A 138 -2.22 14.11 -7.32
N VAL A 139 -2.55 13.21 -8.26
CA VAL A 139 -1.99 13.16 -9.63
C VAL A 139 -2.90 13.87 -10.63
N GLU A 140 -4.21 13.63 -10.54
CA GLU A 140 -5.26 14.21 -11.39
C GLU A 140 -6.31 14.90 -10.50
N PRO A 141 -6.08 16.16 -10.08
CA PRO A 141 -6.91 16.87 -9.08
C PRO A 141 -8.37 17.03 -9.47
N GLU A 142 -8.68 17.07 -10.76
CA GLU A 142 -10.03 17.13 -11.31
C GLU A 142 -10.86 15.87 -11.02
N GLY A 143 -10.19 14.80 -10.62
CA GLY A 143 -10.79 13.51 -10.30
C GLY A 143 -11.03 12.61 -11.52
N GLN A 144 -11.19 11.30 -11.26
CA GLN A 144 -11.18 10.24 -12.26
C GLN A 144 -12.20 10.41 -13.37
N SER A 145 -13.43 10.82 -13.04
CA SER A 145 -14.51 11.01 -14.03
C SER A 145 -14.27 12.17 -15.01
N LYS A 146 -13.34 13.08 -14.71
CA LYS A 146 -12.97 14.23 -15.52
C LYS A 146 -11.52 14.15 -16.03
N ALA A 147 -10.84 13.07 -15.75
CA ALA A 147 -9.39 12.96 -15.95
C ALA A 147 -8.93 13.05 -17.42
N GLY A 148 -9.80 12.81 -18.41
CA GLY A 148 -9.45 12.83 -19.83
C GLY A 148 -8.27 11.89 -20.17
N ASP A 149 -7.48 12.26 -21.18
CA ASP A 149 -6.34 11.48 -21.61
C ASP A 149 -5.16 11.57 -20.63
N TRP A 150 -4.34 10.52 -20.63
CA TRP A 150 -3.07 10.51 -19.93
C TRP A 150 -2.05 11.36 -20.69
N THR A 151 -1.51 12.40 -20.06
CA THR A 151 -0.61 13.38 -20.69
C THR A 151 0.77 13.38 -20.04
N VAL A 152 1.72 14.07 -20.69
CA VAL A 152 3.10 14.24 -20.18
C VAL A 152 3.12 15.01 -18.85
N GLU A 153 2.23 15.98 -18.66
CA GLU A 153 2.11 16.77 -17.42
C GLU A 153 1.67 15.88 -16.26
N LYS A 154 0.69 14.99 -16.48
CA LYS A 154 0.22 14.01 -15.48
C LYS A 154 1.32 13.01 -15.14
N GLU A 155 2.06 12.53 -16.13
CA GLU A 155 3.21 11.65 -15.93
C GLU A 155 4.33 12.36 -15.15
N SER A 156 4.61 13.61 -15.48
CA SER A 156 5.56 14.44 -14.75
C SER A 156 5.14 14.62 -13.28
N ARG A 157 3.86 14.91 -13.04
CA ARG A 157 3.31 15.03 -11.69
C ARG A 157 3.47 13.73 -10.89
N LEU A 158 3.09 12.60 -11.46
CA LEU A 158 3.27 11.29 -10.83
C LEU A 158 4.75 11.02 -10.51
N SER A 159 5.63 11.32 -11.46
CA SER A 159 7.09 11.18 -11.27
C SER A 159 7.63 12.04 -10.13
N GLN A 160 7.13 13.28 -9.97
CA GLN A 160 7.51 14.16 -8.86
C GLN A 160 7.11 13.56 -7.50
N LEU A 161 5.86 13.07 -7.37
CA LEU A 161 5.35 12.47 -6.15
C LEU A 161 6.15 11.21 -5.76
N VAL A 162 6.42 10.34 -6.73
CA VAL A 162 7.19 9.11 -6.51
C VAL A 162 8.63 9.44 -6.09
N ARG A 163 9.30 10.36 -6.80
CA ARG A 163 10.66 10.77 -6.45
C ARG A 163 10.75 11.41 -5.07
N TYR A 164 9.76 12.23 -4.73
CA TYR A 164 9.68 12.86 -3.42
C TYR A 164 9.55 11.80 -2.31
N ALA A 165 8.54 10.92 -2.40
CA ALA A 165 8.35 9.84 -1.44
C ALA A 165 9.62 9.00 -1.25
N HIS A 166 10.21 8.61 -2.36
CA HIS A 166 11.43 7.84 -2.35
C HIS A 166 12.64 8.59 -1.78
N GLY A 167 12.76 9.89 -2.04
CA GLY A 167 13.79 10.74 -1.44
C GLY A 167 13.66 10.85 0.08
N HIS A 168 12.44 10.69 0.60
CA HIS A 168 12.12 10.70 2.02
C HIS A 168 12.02 9.30 2.66
N ASN A 169 12.50 8.25 1.97
CA ASN A 169 12.46 6.85 2.39
C ASN A 169 11.04 6.29 2.60
N LEU A 170 10.02 6.88 2.01
CA LEU A 170 8.63 6.43 2.06
C LEU A 170 8.31 5.50 0.89
N TRP A 171 7.58 4.43 1.15
CA TRP A 171 6.82 3.75 0.11
C TRP A 171 5.62 4.59 -0.26
N ILE A 172 5.26 4.61 -1.55
CA ILE A 172 4.10 5.37 -2.02
C ILE A 172 3.01 4.44 -2.55
N ARG A 173 1.78 4.66 -2.09
CA ARG A 173 0.58 3.96 -2.54
C ARG A 173 -0.39 4.93 -3.19
N PHE A 174 -1.00 4.47 -4.29
CA PHE A 174 -2.17 5.12 -4.86
C PHE A 174 -3.37 4.18 -4.89
N TYR A 175 -4.53 4.70 -4.50
CA TYR A 175 -5.82 4.04 -4.57
C TYR A 175 -6.81 4.86 -5.40
N THR A 176 -8.05 4.39 -5.57
CA THR A 176 -9.06 4.96 -6.48
C THR A 176 -8.69 4.81 -7.96
N LEU A 177 -8.09 3.67 -8.32
CA LEU A 177 -7.60 3.36 -9.66
C LEU A 177 -8.43 2.27 -10.33
N ASP A 178 -9.74 2.56 -10.52
CA ASP A 178 -10.69 1.62 -11.10
C ASP A 178 -11.17 2.06 -12.48
N GLY A 179 -11.45 1.09 -13.35
CA GLY A 179 -11.90 1.28 -14.73
C GLY A 179 -13.27 0.66 -14.98
N ALA A 180 -14.14 0.57 -13.96
CA ALA A 180 -15.48 0.03 -14.11
C ALA A 180 -16.33 0.90 -15.03
N THR A 181 -17.08 0.26 -15.92
CA THR A 181 -18.07 0.92 -16.76
C THR A 181 -19.27 1.41 -15.92
N LYS A 182 -20.09 2.29 -16.47
CA LYS A 182 -21.32 2.75 -15.80
C LYS A 182 -22.25 1.58 -15.43
N GLN A 183 -22.32 0.56 -16.28
CA GLN A 183 -23.13 -0.63 -16.04
C GLN A 183 -22.60 -1.43 -14.85
N GLU A 184 -21.29 -1.69 -14.82
CA GLU A 184 -20.64 -2.40 -13.70
C GLU A 184 -20.80 -1.65 -12.38
N LEU A 185 -20.68 -0.31 -12.38
CA LEU A 185 -20.90 0.51 -11.19
C LEU A 185 -22.32 0.35 -10.63
N SER A 186 -23.33 0.30 -11.50
CA SER A 186 -24.73 0.13 -11.07
C SER A 186 -25.01 -1.26 -10.49
N CYS A 187 -24.32 -2.29 -10.99
CA CYS A 187 -24.49 -3.68 -10.54
C CYS A 187 -23.69 -4.01 -9.27
N ASN A 188 -22.49 -3.46 -9.12
CA ASN A 188 -21.52 -3.89 -8.10
C ASN A 188 -21.44 -2.93 -6.90
N GLY A 189 -22.13 -1.79 -6.94
CA GLY A 189 -22.12 -0.80 -5.87
C GLY A 189 -20.75 -0.11 -5.65
N TRP A 190 -19.86 -0.14 -6.63
CA TRP A 190 -18.57 0.55 -6.58
C TRP A 190 -18.73 2.07 -6.63
N PHE A 191 -17.76 2.80 -6.10
CA PHE A 191 -17.81 4.26 -6.07
C PHE A 191 -17.48 4.85 -7.44
N SER A 192 -18.42 5.65 -7.99
CA SER A 192 -18.19 6.34 -9.27
C SER A 192 -17.00 7.30 -9.24
N SER A 193 -16.71 7.90 -8.07
CA SER A 193 -15.58 8.80 -7.86
C SER A 193 -14.21 8.11 -7.93
N TYR A 194 -14.14 6.78 -7.87
CA TYR A 194 -12.90 6.00 -7.97
C TYR A 194 -12.61 5.55 -9.40
N ASN A 195 -13.54 5.80 -10.31
CA ASN A 195 -13.57 5.17 -11.62
C ASN A 195 -13.29 6.12 -12.77
N PHE A 196 -12.42 5.68 -13.67
CA PHE A 196 -12.13 6.32 -14.95
C PHE A 196 -13.17 6.01 -16.04
N GLY A 197 -14.15 5.16 -15.76
CA GLY A 197 -15.24 4.81 -16.68
C GLY A 197 -14.87 3.82 -17.78
N SER A 198 -13.61 3.43 -17.89
CA SER A 198 -13.16 2.40 -18.85
C SER A 198 -11.87 1.69 -18.39
N ARG A 199 -11.73 0.43 -18.81
CA ARG A 199 -10.52 -0.37 -18.61
C ARG A 199 -9.31 0.23 -19.31
N GLU A 200 -9.49 0.79 -20.49
CA GLU A 200 -8.41 1.42 -21.25
C GLU A 200 -7.86 2.65 -20.52
N ALA A 201 -8.73 3.51 -20.01
CA ALA A 201 -8.34 4.71 -19.29
C ALA A 201 -7.55 4.39 -18.02
N VAL A 202 -8.02 3.44 -17.19
CA VAL A 202 -7.30 3.07 -15.97
C VAL A 202 -6.00 2.32 -16.28
N ARG A 203 -5.98 1.48 -17.31
CA ARG A 203 -4.78 0.73 -17.71
C ARG A 203 -3.59 1.65 -18.00
N LYS A 204 -3.80 2.78 -18.68
CA LYS A 204 -2.75 3.78 -18.94
C LYS A 204 -2.15 4.30 -17.63
N ARG A 205 -2.96 4.49 -16.56
CA ARG A 205 -2.52 4.92 -15.24
C ARG A 205 -1.77 3.83 -14.49
N TRP A 206 -2.24 2.59 -14.55
CA TRP A 206 -1.53 1.44 -13.98
C TRP A 206 -0.15 1.24 -14.61
N GLU A 207 -0.06 1.36 -15.95
CA GLU A 207 1.21 1.25 -16.68
C GLU A 207 2.18 2.37 -16.29
N ALA A 208 1.71 3.61 -16.22
CA ALA A 208 2.51 4.75 -15.79
C ALA A 208 2.98 4.59 -14.34
N ALA A 209 2.09 4.20 -13.43
CA ALA A 209 2.41 3.96 -12.03
C ALA A 209 3.48 2.86 -11.88
N ALA A 210 3.32 1.74 -12.60
CA ALA A 210 4.29 0.65 -12.57
C ALA A 210 5.66 1.06 -13.14
N LYS A 211 5.68 1.77 -14.28
CA LYS A 211 6.92 2.24 -14.93
C LYS A 211 7.67 3.26 -14.09
N LEU A 212 6.96 4.14 -13.40
CA LEU A 212 7.55 5.17 -12.55
C LEU A 212 7.92 4.67 -11.15
N GLY A 213 7.61 3.40 -10.83
CA GLY A 213 8.04 2.76 -9.61
C GLY A 213 7.16 3.08 -8.40
N VAL A 214 5.86 3.25 -8.59
CA VAL A 214 4.90 3.27 -7.48
C VAL A 214 4.97 1.93 -6.74
N ASP A 215 5.08 1.98 -5.42
CA ASP A 215 5.28 0.77 -4.61
C ASP A 215 3.98 -0.05 -4.48
N TYR A 216 2.83 0.64 -4.37
CA TYR A 216 1.52 -0.01 -4.23
C TYR A 216 0.48 0.65 -5.14
N ILE A 217 -0.15 -0.15 -5.98
CA ILE A 217 -1.26 0.26 -6.84
C ILE A 217 -2.49 -0.50 -6.35
N ALA A 218 -3.52 0.22 -5.90
CA ALA A 218 -4.76 -0.39 -5.40
C ALA A 218 -5.90 -0.19 -6.39
N SER A 219 -6.58 -1.29 -6.71
CA SER A 219 -7.74 -1.33 -7.60
C SER A 219 -8.64 -2.52 -7.23
N ASP A 220 -9.94 -2.36 -7.39
CA ASP A 220 -10.92 -3.45 -7.26
C ASP A 220 -10.81 -4.45 -8.42
N GLN A 221 -10.12 -4.07 -9.52
CA GLN A 221 -9.84 -4.93 -10.69
C GLN A 221 -8.46 -5.59 -10.57
N TYR A 222 -8.21 -6.23 -9.44
CA TYR A 222 -6.91 -6.77 -9.08
C TYR A 222 -6.41 -7.88 -10.02
N GLU A 223 -7.29 -8.66 -10.66
CA GLU A 223 -6.90 -9.70 -11.60
C GLU A 223 -6.29 -9.10 -12.87
N GLU A 224 -6.96 -8.08 -13.43
CA GLU A 224 -6.52 -7.36 -14.63
C GLU A 224 -5.24 -6.57 -14.36
N LEU A 225 -5.19 -5.87 -13.22
CA LEU A 225 -3.98 -5.17 -12.77
C LEU A 225 -2.83 -6.15 -12.56
N GLY A 226 -3.08 -7.29 -11.91
CA GLY A 226 -2.08 -8.32 -11.68
C GLY A 226 -1.53 -8.93 -12.97
N ALA A 227 -2.40 -9.17 -13.96
CA ALA A 227 -2.00 -9.64 -15.29
C ALA A 227 -1.11 -8.61 -16.01
N LEU A 228 -1.49 -7.32 -15.95
CA LEU A 228 -0.70 -6.23 -16.50
C LEU A 228 0.69 -6.16 -15.85
N LEU A 229 0.76 -6.13 -14.52
CA LEU A 229 2.04 -6.05 -13.80
C LEU A 229 2.96 -7.24 -14.11
N LYS A 230 2.40 -8.44 -14.32
CA LYS A 230 3.18 -9.60 -14.78
C LYS A 230 3.75 -9.39 -16.19
N SER A 231 2.97 -8.81 -17.09
CA SER A 231 3.41 -8.55 -18.47
C SER A 231 4.51 -7.48 -18.58
N LEU A 232 4.54 -6.54 -17.63
CA LEU A 232 5.56 -5.48 -17.59
C LEU A 232 6.90 -5.92 -16.98
N ARG A 233 6.96 -7.11 -16.37
CA ARG A 233 8.21 -7.64 -15.80
C ARG A 233 9.14 -8.06 -16.94
N PRO A 234 10.41 -7.62 -16.94
CA PRO A 234 11.39 -8.17 -17.87
C PRO A 234 11.54 -9.67 -17.62
N ASN A 235 11.57 -10.45 -18.70
CA ASN A 235 11.82 -11.89 -18.65
C ASN A 235 13.16 -12.13 -17.93
N ARG A 236 13.16 -12.77 -16.78
CA ARG A 236 14.35 -13.05 -15.94
C ARG A 236 15.44 -13.88 -16.64
N ALA A 237 15.17 -14.42 -17.85
CA ALA A 237 16.04 -15.39 -18.51
C ALA A 237 17.19 -14.79 -19.35
N THR A 238 17.26 -13.46 -19.61
CA THR A 238 18.19 -12.93 -20.64
C THR A 238 18.91 -11.62 -20.33
N THR A 239 18.78 -11.00 -19.17
CA THR A 239 19.45 -9.72 -18.94
C THR A 239 20.54 -9.81 -17.88
N LYS A 240 21.82 -9.65 -18.35
CA LYS A 240 22.91 -9.19 -17.47
C LYS A 240 22.45 -7.92 -16.77
N PRO A 241 22.77 -7.73 -15.47
CA PRO A 241 22.33 -6.56 -14.72
C PRO A 241 22.77 -5.28 -15.44
N ASN A 242 21.81 -4.47 -15.86
CA ASN A 242 22.05 -3.14 -16.41
C ASN A 242 22.62 -2.26 -15.29
N PRO A 243 23.76 -1.61 -15.43
CA PRO A 243 24.33 -0.75 -14.40
C PRO A 243 23.44 0.44 -14.01
N PHE A 244 22.40 0.77 -14.79
CA PHE A 244 21.37 1.75 -14.43
C PHE A 244 20.24 1.19 -13.55
N SER A 245 20.13 -0.13 -13.38
CA SER A 245 19.25 -0.75 -12.38
C SER A 245 19.79 -0.63 -10.95
N SER A 246 20.95 -0.03 -10.77
CA SER A 246 21.57 0.25 -9.47
C SER A 246 20.71 1.12 -8.53
N ARG A 247 19.76 1.90 -9.05
CA ARG A 247 18.82 2.66 -8.20
C ARG A 247 17.75 1.77 -7.55
N LEU A 248 17.32 0.69 -8.21
CA LEU A 248 16.50 -0.36 -7.57
C LEU A 248 17.35 -1.20 -6.60
N ALA A 249 18.62 -1.48 -6.96
CA ALA A 249 19.55 -2.19 -6.09
C ALA A 249 19.95 -1.37 -4.84
N ILE A 250 20.07 -0.03 -4.94
CA ILE A 250 20.33 0.86 -3.80
C ILE A 250 19.12 0.89 -2.85
N ARG A 251 17.91 0.67 -3.34
CA ARG A 251 16.72 0.51 -2.50
C ARG A 251 16.63 -0.86 -1.83
N ALA A 252 16.96 -1.91 -2.56
CA ALA A 252 17.14 -3.24 -1.98
C ALA A 252 18.25 -3.21 -0.90
N ALA A 253 19.32 -2.43 -1.09
CA ALA A 253 20.39 -2.27 -0.12
C ALA A 253 19.98 -1.50 1.16
N ARG A 254 18.98 -0.59 1.09
CA ARG A 254 18.42 0.10 2.28
C ARG A 254 17.40 -0.72 3.06
N LEU A 255 16.87 -1.78 2.44
CA LEU A 255 15.99 -2.77 3.06
C LEU A 255 16.71 -4.09 3.37
N GLY A 256 18.03 -4.15 3.15
CA GLY A 256 18.83 -5.36 3.11
C GLY A 256 18.93 -5.90 1.67
N PRO A 257 20.00 -6.64 1.34
CA PRO A 257 20.31 -7.09 -0.02
C PRO A 257 19.29 -8.08 -0.61
N GLU A 258 18.24 -8.42 0.12
CA GLU A 258 17.35 -9.55 -0.15
C GLU A 258 15.93 -9.18 -0.56
N ALA A 259 15.55 -7.89 -0.61
CA ALA A 259 14.20 -7.48 -0.96
C ALA A 259 14.03 -7.20 -2.46
N ASN A 260 13.51 -8.16 -3.20
CA ASN A 260 13.01 -7.93 -4.57
C ASN A 260 11.69 -7.17 -4.50
N PHE A 261 11.73 -5.83 -4.69
CA PHE A 261 10.53 -5.00 -4.76
C PHE A 261 9.75 -5.31 -6.05
N VAL A 262 8.58 -5.83 -5.84
CA VAL A 262 7.56 -6.04 -6.86
C VAL A 262 6.44 -5.05 -6.57
N SER A 263 6.02 -4.23 -7.55
CA SER A 263 4.76 -3.48 -7.45
C SER A 263 3.66 -4.43 -7.00
N ARG A 264 2.97 -4.09 -5.90
CA ARG A 264 2.05 -5.00 -5.23
C ARG A 264 0.62 -4.60 -5.48
N VAL A 265 -0.21 -5.60 -5.75
CA VAL A 265 -1.65 -5.44 -5.78
C VAL A 265 -2.17 -5.54 -4.35
N VAL A 266 -2.82 -4.49 -3.87
CA VAL A 266 -3.56 -4.49 -2.61
C VAL A 266 -5.00 -4.83 -2.93
N MET A 267 -5.50 -5.96 -2.43
CA MET A 267 -6.91 -6.33 -2.57
C MET A 267 -7.71 -5.66 -1.46
N GLU A 268 -8.56 -4.71 -1.83
CA GLU A 268 -9.59 -4.16 -0.95
C GLU A 268 -10.90 -4.89 -1.27
N LYS A 269 -11.50 -5.56 -0.28
CA LYS A 269 -12.85 -6.10 -0.48
C LYS A 269 -13.85 -4.95 -0.50
N PRO A 270 -14.79 -4.91 -1.47
CA PRO A 270 -15.91 -3.98 -1.39
C PRO A 270 -16.68 -4.26 -0.10
N ILE A 271 -16.93 -3.22 0.68
CA ILE A 271 -17.80 -3.29 1.85
C ILE A 271 -19.20 -3.57 1.30
N ALA A 272 -19.69 -4.80 1.51
CA ALA A 272 -21.09 -5.10 1.25
C ALA A 272 -21.93 -4.10 2.04
N LYS A 273 -22.69 -3.25 1.34
CA LYS A 273 -23.63 -2.31 1.97
C LYS A 273 -24.59 -3.12 2.80
N GLU A 274 -24.63 -2.90 4.10
CA GLU A 274 -25.76 -3.21 4.94
C GLU A 274 -26.99 -2.41 4.48
N SER A 275 -27.70 -2.94 3.50
CA SER A 275 -28.98 -2.37 3.00
C SER A 275 -30.18 -2.81 3.85
N GLN A 276 -30.02 -3.00 5.16
CA GLN A 276 -31.13 -3.44 6.03
C GLN A 276 -31.50 -2.49 7.17
N TRP A 277 -30.83 -1.34 7.35
CA TRP A 277 -31.15 -0.45 8.47
C TRP A 277 -32.13 0.70 8.14
N GLN A 278 -32.55 0.90 6.92
CA GLN A 278 -33.47 2.01 6.54
C GLN A 278 -34.94 1.63 6.33
N ARG A 279 -35.39 0.42 6.66
CA ARG A 279 -36.80 0.02 6.52
C ARG A 279 -37.58 -0.06 7.83
N LYS A 280 -37.07 0.40 8.96
CA LYS A 280 -37.78 0.32 10.24
C LYS A 280 -38.19 1.65 10.89
N THR A 281 -38.05 2.79 10.23
CA THR A 281 -38.44 4.09 10.80
C THR A 281 -39.46 4.88 9.92
N ARG A 282 -40.20 4.20 9.06
CA ARG A 282 -41.38 4.79 8.42
C ARG A 282 -42.59 3.85 8.61
N GLY A 283 -43.15 3.88 9.80
CA GLY A 283 -44.36 3.15 10.13
C GLY A 283 -44.71 3.30 11.59
N GLN A 284 -44.99 4.53 12.03
CA GLN A 284 -45.93 4.92 13.08
C GLN A 284 -46.22 6.41 12.93
#